data_3c9c7da32225ef781c55ec20d69b78d4
#
_entry.id   3c9c7da32225ef781c55ec20d69b78d4
#
_cell.length_a   1.000
_cell.length_b   1.000
_cell.length_c   1.000
_cell.angle_alpha   90.00
_cell.angle_beta   90.00
_cell.angle_gamma   90.00
#
_symmetry.space_group_name_H-M   'P 1'
#
loop_
_entity.id
_entity.type
_entity.pdbx_description
1 polymer ?
#
loop_
_entity_poly.entity_id
_entity_poly.type
_entity_poly.pdbx_seq_one_letter_code
_entity_poly.pdbx_strand_id
1 'polypeptide(L)'
;MENEKKPCCCCSDASAEPAAPAAADVSEGSCCRHKDRTPEEHKALLNRLSRIEGQVRGIRGMLEKDAYCVDILVQVAAASSALNSFSKELLSQHLRTCVAEDLRAGSDDKLDELIKLLPKLMK
;
A
#
# COMPACT_ATOMS: atom_id res chain seq x y z
N MET A 1 -11.68 -25.01 21.83
CA MET A 1 -11.76 -23.91 20.86
C MET A 1 -10.41 -23.82 20.19
N GLU A 2 -10.30 -24.48 19.05
CA GLU A 2 -9.07 -24.53 18.27
C GLU A 2 -8.96 -23.26 17.44
N ASN A 3 -7.98 -22.42 17.80
CA ASN A 3 -7.59 -21.26 17.04
C ASN A 3 -6.73 -21.74 15.88
N GLU A 4 -7.35 -22.14 14.77
CA GLU A 4 -6.66 -22.46 13.54
C GLU A 4 -5.94 -21.23 13.01
N LYS A 5 -4.65 -21.15 13.29
CA LYS A 5 -3.76 -20.20 12.62
C LYS A 5 -3.78 -20.50 11.12
N LYS A 6 -4.55 -19.72 10.35
CA LYS A 6 -4.45 -19.75 8.89
C LYS A 6 -3.00 -19.46 8.49
N PRO A 7 -2.40 -20.26 7.62
CA PRO A 7 -1.03 -20.03 7.17
C PRO A 7 -0.94 -18.67 6.46
N CYS A 8 0.06 -17.91 6.85
CA CYS A 8 0.36 -16.62 6.24
C CYS A 8 0.79 -16.80 4.79
N CYS A 9 0.07 -16.24 3.84
CA CYS A 9 0.37 -16.32 2.40
C CYS A 9 1.73 -15.69 2.04
N CYS A 10 2.31 -14.90 2.93
CA CYS A 10 3.61 -14.25 2.70
C CYS A 10 4.80 -15.19 2.90
N CYS A 11 4.58 -16.40 3.43
CA CYS A 11 5.65 -17.34 3.74
C CYS A 11 5.78 -18.49 2.72
N SER A 12 4.98 -18.50 1.64
CA SER A 12 4.87 -19.64 0.74
C SER A 12 5.73 -19.58 -0.51
N ASP A 13 6.39 -18.45 -0.81
CA ASP A 13 7.23 -18.32 -2.01
C ASP A 13 8.70 -18.12 -1.65
N ALA A 14 9.37 -19.23 -1.35
CA ALA A 14 10.82 -19.31 -1.20
C ALA A 14 11.53 -19.48 -2.55
N SER A 15 11.04 -18.93 -3.66
CA SER A 15 11.67 -19.07 -4.97
C SER A 15 11.51 -17.86 -5.89
N ALA A 16 11.67 -16.65 -5.34
CA ALA A 16 11.92 -15.48 -6.17
C ALA A 16 13.10 -14.72 -5.60
N GLU A 17 14.14 -14.58 -6.40
CA GLU A 17 15.39 -13.91 -6.06
C GLU A 17 15.15 -12.44 -5.62
N PRO A 18 15.95 -11.94 -4.67
CA PRO A 18 15.77 -10.63 -4.11
C PRO A 18 16.32 -9.56 -5.03
N ALA A 19 15.49 -8.77 -5.62
CA ALA A 19 15.91 -7.51 -6.18
C ALA A 19 15.74 -6.42 -5.14
N ALA A 20 16.87 -5.97 -4.59
CA ALA A 20 17.14 -4.71 -3.94
C ALA A 20 16.58 -4.41 -2.54
N PRO A 21 17.44 -3.83 -1.69
CA PRO A 21 17.11 -3.53 -0.31
C PRO A 21 16.40 -2.20 -0.20
N ALA A 22 15.15 -2.22 0.11
CA ALA A 22 14.56 -1.08 0.78
C ALA A 22 14.64 -1.36 2.27
N ALA A 23 15.55 -0.73 2.94
CA ALA A 23 15.59 -0.70 4.39
C ALA A 23 14.37 0.06 4.89
N ALA A 24 13.29 -0.65 5.10
CA ALA A 24 12.22 -0.21 5.96
C ALA A 24 12.29 -1.08 7.20
N ASP A 25 12.49 -0.44 8.32
CA ASP A 25 12.41 -1.03 9.65
C ASP A 25 11.01 -1.63 9.83
N VAL A 26 10.89 -2.89 9.46
CA VAL A 26 9.67 -3.67 9.69
C VAL A 26 9.88 -4.35 11.01
N SER A 27 9.31 -3.78 12.06
CA SER A 27 9.26 -4.43 13.37
C SER A 27 8.74 -5.87 13.19
N GLU A 28 9.59 -6.80 13.55
CA GLU A 28 9.30 -8.23 13.59
C GLU A 28 7.98 -8.49 14.33
N GLY A 29 7.01 -9.05 13.65
CA GLY A 29 5.74 -9.46 14.24
C GLY A 29 4.47 -9.15 13.43
N SER A 30 4.55 -8.40 12.33
CA SER A 30 3.38 -7.94 11.58
C SER A 30 3.02 -8.76 10.34
N CYS A 31 3.68 -9.88 10.08
CA CYS A 31 3.49 -10.67 8.86
C CYS A 31 2.11 -11.32 8.71
N CYS A 32 1.31 -11.38 9.77
CA CYS A 32 0.05 -12.14 9.79
C CYS A 32 -1.21 -11.26 9.83
N ARG A 33 -1.09 -9.96 9.61
CA ARG A 33 -2.25 -9.07 9.54
C ARG A 33 -2.83 -9.09 8.12
N HIS A 34 -3.93 -9.77 7.97
CA HIS A 34 -4.68 -9.87 6.73
C HIS A 34 -5.95 -9.04 6.80
N LYS A 35 -6.28 -8.37 5.71
CA LYS A 35 -7.55 -7.68 5.55
C LYS A 35 -8.37 -8.38 4.48
N ASP A 36 -9.56 -8.83 4.86
CA ASP A 36 -10.54 -9.33 3.91
C ASP A 36 -11.20 -8.15 3.18
N ARG A 37 -11.10 -8.13 1.86
CA ARG A 37 -11.73 -7.14 0.99
C ARG A 37 -12.72 -7.85 0.07
N THR A 38 -13.75 -7.12 -0.35
CA THR A 38 -14.61 -7.64 -1.41
C THR A 38 -13.80 -7.76 -2.71
N PRO A 39 -14.13 -8.71 -3.59
CA PRO A 39 -13.44 -8.87 -4.87
C PRO A 39 -13.44 -7.61 -5.73
N GLU A 40 -14.51 -6.82 -5.67
CA GLU A 40 -14.67 -5.56 -6.40
C GLU A 40 -13.72 -4.47 -5.87
N GLU A 41 -13.64 -4.30 -4.56
CA GLU A 41 -12.71 -3.36 -3.92
C GLU A 41 -11.26 -3.72 -4.21
N HIS A 42 -10.93 -5.00 -4.11
CA HIS A 42 -9.60 -5.51 -4.41
C HIS A 42 -9.21 -5.25 -5.86
N LYS A 43 -10.11 -5.55 -6.80
CA LYS A 43 -9.89 -5.29 -8.23
C LYS A 43 -9.73 -3.80 -8.53
N ALA A 44 -10.54 -2.95 -7.93
CA ALA A 44 -10.45 -1.50 -8.11
C ALA A 44 -9.09 -0.94 -7.65
N LEU A 45 -8.61 -1.38 -6.50
CA LEU A 45 -7.30 -1.00 -5.98
C LEU A 45 -6.14 -1.49 -6.87
N LEU A 46 -6.21 -2.73 -7.33
CA LEU A 46 -5.22 -3.29 -8.25
C LEU A 46 -5.18 -2.54 -9.60
N ASN A 47 -6.33 -2.18 -10.14
CA ASN A 47 -6.41 -1.39 -11.38
C ASN A 47 -5.77 0.00 -11.21
N ARG A 48 -5.96 0.65 -10.06
CA ARG A 48 -5.30 1.92 -9.76
C ARG A 48 -3.78 1.76 -9.68
N LEU A 49 -3.29 0.72 -9.00
CA LEU A 49 -1.86 0.43 -8.93
C LEU A 49 -1.24 0.09 -10.29
N SER A 50 -1.94 -0.65 -11.13
CA SER A 50 -1.48 -0.97 -12.49
C SER A 50 -1.31 0.28 -13.35
N ARG A 51 -2.18 1.27 -13.20
CA ARG A 51 -2.03 2.57 -13.87
C ARG A 51 -0.82 3.34 -13.37
N ILE A 52 -0.58 3.35 -12.06
CA ILE A 52 0.58 4.00 -11.44
C ILE A 52 1.87 3.30 -11.88
N GLU A 53 1.87 1.98 -11.91
CA GLU A 53 2.98 1.18 -12.43
C GLU A 53 3.32 1.56 -13.89
N GLY A 54 2.30 1.71 -14.73
CA GLY A 54 2.46 2.17 -16.10
C GLY A 54 3.06 3.57 -16.20
N GLN A 55 2.65 4.50 -15.32
CA GLN A 55 3.24 5.85 -15.25
C GLN A 55 4.72 5.81 -14.85
N VAL A 56 5.07 5.02 -13.84
CA VAL A 56 6.47 4.86 -13.40
C VAL A 56 7.31 4.24 -14.51
N ARG A 57 6.79 3.26 -15.21
CA ARG A 57 7.45 2.65 -16.37
C ARG A 57 7.66 3.67 -17.52
N GLY A 58 6.68 4.54 -17.73
CA GLY A 58 6.79 5.67 -18.68
C GLY A 58 7.90 6.64 -18.30
N ILE A 59 8.00 7.02 -17.03
CA ILE A 59 9.07 7.88 -16.50
C ILE A 59 10.44 7.24 -16.74
N ARG A 60 10.59 5.96 -16.46
CA ARG A 60 11.82 5.21 -16.75
C ARG A 60 12.19 5.28 -18.23
N GLY A 61 11.23 5.05 -19.12
CA GLY A 61 11.46 5.15 -20.57
C GLY A 61 11.86 6.54 -21.04
N MET A 62 11.33 7.58 -20.41
CA MET A 62 11.75 8.97 -20.69
C MET A 62 13.21 9.21 -20.26
N LEU A 63 13.59 8.69 -19.11
CA LEU A 63 14.96 8.81 -18.60
C LEU A 63 15.97 8.04 -19.49
N GLU A 64 15.61 6.84 -19.95
CA GLU A 64 16.42 6.03 -20.85
C GLU A 64 16.65 6.69 -22.22
N LYS A 65 15.73 7.55 -22.65
CA LYS A 65 15.81 8.32 -23.90
C LYS A 65 16.39 9.72 -23.73
N ASP A 66 16.91 10.03 -22.55
CA ASP A 66 17.45 11.36 -22.23
C ASP A 66 16.46 12.50 -22.48
N ALA A 67 15.18 12.27 -22.19
CA ALA A 67 14.15 13.28 -22.32
C ALA A 67 14.44 14.51 -21.43
N TYR A 68 13.85 15.65 -21.78
CA TYR A 68 14.06 16.89 -21.06
C TYR A 68 13.62 16.79 -19.60
N CYS A 69 14.45 17.25 -18.68
CA CYS A 69 14.24 17.05 -17.24
C CYS A 69 12.91 17.59 -16.72
N VAL A 70 12.46 18.74 -17.22
CA VAL A 70 11.18 19.32 -16.81
C VAL A 70 10.00 18.43 -17.18
N ASP A 71 10.03 17.81 -18.35
CA ASP A 71 8.98 16.90 -18.79
C ASP A 71 8.92 15.65 -17.90
N ILE A 72 10.09 15.13 -17.52
CA ILE A 72 10.17 14.01 -16.55
C ILE A 72 9.60 14.44 -15.21
N LEU A 73 9.93 15.62 -14.71
CA LEU A 73 9.41 16.14 -13.44
C LEU A 73 7.88 16.31 -13.43
N VAL A 74 7.30 16.73 -14.54
CA VAL A 74 5.85 16.79 -14.71
C VAL A 74 5.21 15.42 -14.58
N GLN A 75 5.82 14.39 -15.20
CA GLN A 75 5.32 13.01 -15.08
C GLN A 75 5.50 12.45 -13.66
N VAL A 76 6.57 12.79 -12.97
CA VAL A 76 6.80 12.44 -11.56
C VAL A 76 5.70 13.06 -10.67
N ALA A 77 5.38 14.33 -10.90
CA ALA A 77 4.30 14.99 -10.16
C ALA A 77 2.94 14.32 -10.38
N ALA A 78 2.65 13.91 -11.61
CA ALA A 78 1.43 13.16 -11.94
C ALA A 78 1.38 11.79 -11.24
N ALA A 79 2.46 11.03 -11.25
CA ALA A 79 2.56 9.74 -10.56
C ALA A 79 2.42 9.91 -9.04
N SER A 80 3.02 10.93 -8.46
CA SER A 80 2.89 11.26 -7.03
C SER A 80 1.44 11.59 -6.65
N SER A 81 0.75 12.36 -7.47
CA SER A 81 -0.67 12.68 -7.27
C SER A 81 -1.56 11.43 -7.33
N ALA A 82 -1.27 10.52 -8.26
CA ALA A 82 -1.98 9.25 -8.37
C ALA A 82 -1.75 8.34 -7.15
N LEU A 83 -0.52 8.29 -6.62
CA LEU A 83 -0.20 7.58 -5.38
C LEU A 83 -0.92 8.18 -4.17
N ASN A 84 -0.98 9.49 -4.06
CA ASN A 84 -1.72 10.18 -3.00
C ASN A 84 -3.22 9.84 -3.06
N SER A 85 -3.81 9.80 -4.25
CA SER A 85 -5.20 9.40 -4.44
C SER A 85 -5.45 7.94 -4.04
N PHE A 86 -4.52 7.05 -4.37
CA PHE A 86 -4.56 5.66 -3.93
C PHE A 86 -4.51 5.54 -2.41
N SER A 87 -3.61 6.28 -1.75
CA SER A 87 -3.46 6.30 -0.29
C SER A 87 -4.74 6.78 0.40
N LYS A 88 -5.38 7.83 -0.13
CA LYS A 88 -6.65 8.34 0.40
C LYS A 88 -7.78 7.33 0.29
N GLU A 89 -7.88 6.64 -0.82
CA GLU A 89 -8.89 5.59 -1.01
C GLU A 89 -8.67 4.43 -0.05
N LEU A 90 -7.42 3.96 0.06
CA LEU A 90 -7.06 2.89 0.98
C LEU A 90 -7.34 3.27 2.44
N LEU A 91 -6.99 4.51 2.83
CA LEU A 91 -7.27 5.05 4.16
C LEU A 91 -8.78 5.12 4.44
N SER A 92 -9.56 5.59 3.47
CA SER A 92 -11.03 5.66 3.58
C SER A 92 -11.65 4.29 3.82
N GLN A 93 -11.21 3.28 3.07
CA GLN A 93 -11.66 1.90 3.28
C GLN A 93 -11.26 1.36 4.65
N HIS A 94 -10.03 1.65 5.09
CA HIS A 94 -9.55 1.22 6.40
C HIS A 94 -10.38 1.82 7.55
N LEU A 95 -10.71 3.11 7.47
CA LEU A 95 -11.56 3.79 8.45
C LEU A 95 -12.97 3.22 8.50
N ARG A 96 -13.57 2.95 7.35
CA ARG A 96 -14.95 2.44 7.27
C ARG A 96 -15.09 0.99 7.76
N THR A 97 -14.05 0.20 7.63
CA THR A 97 -14.07 -1.22 7.98
C THR A 97 -13.31 -1.50 9.27
N CYS A 98 -12.00 -1.59 9.21
CA CYS A 98 -11.17 -2.08 10.31
C CYS A 98 -11.25 -1.20 11.57
N VAL A 99 -11.22 0.13 11.42
CA VAL A 99 -11.31 1.04 12.56
C VAL A 99 -12.72 1.08 13.13
N ALA A 100 -13.74 1.12 12.27
CA ALA A 100 -15.13 1.12 12.70
C ALA A 100 -15.51 -0.17 13.45
N GLU A 101 -15.06 -1.32 12.97
CA GLU A 101 -15.27 -2.62 13.65
C GLU A 101 -14.57 -2.67 15.00
N ASP A 102 -13.35 -2.18 15.08
CA ASP A 102 -12.58 -2.13 16.33
C ASP A 102 -13.27 -1.25 17.38
N LEU A 103 -13.73 -0.05 17.00
CA LEU A 103 -14.46 0.85 17.88
C LEU A 103 -15.80 0.25 18.36
N ARG A 104 -16.50 -0.46 17.50
CA ARG A 104 -17.74 -1.20 17.89
C ARG A 104 -17.45 -2.32 18.88
N ALA A 105 -16.30 -2.94 18.78
CA ALA A 105 -15.83 -3.96 19.73
C ALA A 105 -15.29 -3.37 21.04
N GLY A 106 -15.17 -2.05 21.16
CA GLY A 106 -14.67 -1.35 22.33
C GLY A 106 -13.14 -1.25 22.41
N SER A 107 -12.43 -1.43 21.31
CA SER A 107 -10.99 -1.31 21.20
C SER A 107 -10.58 -0.08 20.38
N ASP A 108 -9.51 0.59 20.79
CA ASP A 108 -8.95 1.78 20.11
C ASP A 108 -7.61 1.50 19.44
N ASP A 109 -7.13 0.26 19.45
CA ASP A 109 -5.78 -0.12 19.02
C ASP A 109 -5.49 0.28 17.56
N LYS A 110 -6.43 0.02 16.66
CA LYS A 110 -6.27 0.37 15.23
C LYS A 110 -6.35 1.88 14.99
N LEU A 111 -7.13 2.58 15.79
CA LEU A 111 -7.20 4.03 15.74
C LEU A 111 -5.88 4.66 16.19
N ASP A 112 -5.31 4.19 17.28
CA ASP A 112 -4.01 4.66 17.77
C ASP A 112 -2.88 4.38 16.78
N GLU A 113 -2.89 3.21 16.15
CA GLU A 113 -1.95 2.85 15.10
C GLU A 113 -2.05 3.82 13.91
N LEU A 114 -3.26 4.16 13.50
CA LEU A 114 -3.50 5.11 12.42
C LEU A 114 -3.03 6.52 12.78
N ILE A 115 -3.29 6.99 13.99
CA ILE A 115 -2.85 8.31 14.47
C ILE A 115 -1.33 8.43 14.42
N LYS A 116 -0.61 7.38 14.80
CA LYS A 116 0.85 7.35 14.71
C LYS A 116 1.38 7.37 13.29
N LEU A 117 0.59 6.86 12.33
CA LEU A 117 0.94 6.83 10.92
C LEU A 117 0.63 8.12 10.17
N LEU A 118 -0.37 8.87 10.62
CA LEU A 118 -0.86 10.10 9.96
C LEU A 118 0.25 11.10 9.61
N PRO A 119 1.22 11.42 10.48
CA PRO A 119 2.29 12.37 10.13
C PRO A 119 3.14 11.92 8.94
N LYS A 120 3.27 10.61 8.71
CA LYS A 120 3.98 10.05 7.55
C LYS A 120 3.17 10.16 6.26
N LEU A 121 1.85 10.12 6.35
CA LEU A 121 0.93 10.19 5.21
C LEU A 121 0.64 11.63 4.75
N MET A 122 0.82 12.59 5.65
CA MET A 122 0.51 14.01 5.41
C MET A 122 1.71 14.82 4.91
N LYS A 123 2.81 14.18 4.62
CA LYS A 123 3.97 14.83 4.00
C LYS A 123 3.71 15.21 2.56
#